data_d6ef3f2273254b1a0a62fe622d4439d0
#
_entry.id   d6ef3f2273254b1a0a62fe622d4439d0
#
_cell.length_a   1.000
_cell.length_b   1.000
_cell.length_c   1.000
_cell.angle_alpha   90.00
_cell.angle_beta   90.00
_cell.angle_gamma   90.00
#
_symmetry.space_group_name_H-M   'P 1'
#
loop_
_entity.id
_entity.type
_entity.pdbx_description
1 polymer ?
#
loop_
_entity_poly.entity_id
_entity_poly.type
_entity_poly.pdbx_seq_one_letter_code
_entity_poly.pdbx_strand_id
1 'polypeptide(L)'
;DMKERGRLDGNTVVVTVMSNLGFMKYMQSLGIETARTAVGDRYVLEEMRARGYAIGGEQSGHVIFLHHSTTGDGELTAGKLLKLLARKHREEGTKMSELNAVYTKFPQVLINLTADKEQKQAYKEDEYIAGFIESQQQNLMGMGRVLVRVSGTEPKIRVMVEGEDMEAIQSSAERIADMIRQRIPGVC
;
A
#
# COMPACT_ATOMS: atom_id res chain seq x y z
N ASP A 1 9.26 -10.65 14.36
CA ASP A 1 9.58 -12.09 14.52
C ASP A 1 10.55 -12.57 13.45
N MET A 2 10.23 -12.51 12.14
CA MET A 2 11.14 -13.02 11.08
C MET A 2 12.51 -12.35 11.11
N LYS A 3 12.58 -11.02 11.29
CA LYS A 3 13.82 -10.27 11.45
C LYS A 3 14.62 -10.75 12.67
N GLU A 4 13.99 -10.80 13.85
CA GLU A 4 14.62 -11.25 15.11
C GLU A 4 15.21 -12.66 14.99
N ARG A 5 14.62 -13.50 14.15
CA ARG A 5 15.01 -14.90 13.93
C ARG A 5 15.97 -15.09 12.74
N GLY A 6 16.42 -14.01 12.12
CA GLY A 6 17.31 -14.07 10.96
C GLY A 6 16.68 -14.75 9.72
N ARG A 7 15.35 -14.67 9.58
CA ARG A 7 14.57 -15.30 8.49
C ARG A 7 13.93 -14.30 7.55
N LEU A 8 14.27 -13.02 7.67
CA LEU A 8 13.81 -11.96 6.79
C LEU A 8 14.91 -11.65 5.78
N ASP A 9 14.91 -12.37 4.68
CA ASP A 9 15.94 -12.25 3.65
C ASP A 9 16.01 -10.83 3.12
N GLY A 10 17.24 -10.31 2.99
CA GLY A 10 17.49 -8.93 2.61
C GLY A 10 16.95 -7.88 3.60
N ASN A 11 16.48 -8.30 4.79
CA ASN A 11 15.82 -7.43 5.77
C ASN A 11 14.67 -6.61 5.16
N THR A 12 13.97 -7.18 4.17
CA THR A 12 12.97 -6.50 3.34
C THR A 12 11.65 -7.26 3.32
N VAL A 13 10.54 -6.51 3.31
CA VAL A 13 9.20 -7.02 2.99
C VAL A 13 8.72 -6.43 1.67
N VAL A 14 8.11 -7.25 0.82
CA VAL A 14 7.55 -6.78 -0.44
C VAL A 14 6.08 -6.40 -0.24
N VAL A 15 5.71 -5.21 -0.66
CA VAL A 15 4.37 -4.64 -0.52
C VAL A 15 3.92 -3.99 -1.82
N THR A 16 2.64 -3.66 -1.95
CA THR A 16 2.19 -2.87 -3.09
C THR A 16 2.18 -1.37 -2.78
N VAL A 17 2.07 -0.56 -3.84
CA VAL A 17 1.89 0.89 -3.70
C VAL A 17 0.61 1.26 -2.92
N MET A 18 -0.31 0.33 -2.71
CA MET A 18 -1.53 0.54 -1.91
C MET A 18 -1.35 0.24 -0.42
N SER A 19 -0.22 -0.33 0.00
CA SER A 19 0.04 -0.61 1.43
C SER A 19 0.10 0.68 2.23
N ASN A 20 -0.56 0.69 3.40
CA ASN A 20 -0.74 1.90 4.21
C ASN A 20 0.59 2.53 4.64
N LEU A 21 0.66 3.85 4.58
CA LEU A 21 1.87 4.61 4.96
C LEU A 21 2.27 4.36 6.42
N GLY A 22 1.30 4.20 7.32
CA GLY A 22 1.57 3.86 8.72
C GLY A 22 2.30 2.53 8.87
N PHE A 23 1.93 1.53 8.06
CA PHE A 23 2.66 0.26 8.01
C PHE A 23 4.11 0.47 7.53
N MET A 24 4.32 1.26 6.49
CA MET A 24 5.67 1.52 5.96
C MET A 24 6.54 2.26 6.98
N LYS A 25 5.99 3.28 7.67
CA LYS A 25 6.69 3.98 8.77
C LYS A 25 7.03 3.02 9.91
N TYR A 26 6.12 2.09 10.24
CA TYR A 26 6.38 1.07 11.26
C TYR A 26 7.50 0.11 10.84
N MET A 27 7.51 -0.36 9.59
CA MET A 27 8.64 -1.17 9.09
C MET A 27 9.95 -0.41 9.18
N GLN A 28 9.97 0.85 8.77
CA GLN A 28 11.15 1.71 8.86
C GLN A 28 11.63 1.89 10.31
N SER A 29 10.72 2.06 11.28
CA SER A 29 11.09 2.18 12.70
C SER A 29 11.73 0.92 13.26
N LEU A 30 11.41 -0.23 12.67
CA LEU A 30 12.04 -1.51 12.98
C LEU A 30 13.35 -1.75 12.17
N GLY A 31 13.75 -0.80 11.34
CA GLY A 31 14.87 -0.94 10.41
C GLY A 31 14.61 -2.06 9.39
N ILE A 32 13.38 -2.23 8.94
CA ILE A 32 12.97 -3.16 7.87
C ILE A 32 12.66 -2.34 6.63
N GLU A 33 13.27 -2.72 5.52
CA GLU A 33 13.01 -2.10 4.22
C GLU A 33 11.68 -2.58 3.62
N THR A 34 11.06 -1.72 2.81
CA THR A 34 9.86 -2.06 2.05
C THR A 34 10.11 -1.93 0.55
N ALA A 35 10.12 -3.06 -0.18
CA ALA A 35 10.12 -3.06 -1.63
C ALA A 35 8.68 -2.88 -2.14
N ARG A 36 8.43 -1.81 -2.91
CA ARG A 36 7.08 -1.45 -3.38
C ARG A 36 6.88 -1.84 -4.83
N THR A 37 5.81 -2.57 -5.10
CA THR A 37 5.42 -2.99 -6.45
C THR A 37 4.11 -2.35 -6.90
N ALA A 38 3.75 -2.53 -8.16
CA ALA A 38 2.39 -2.29 -8.62
C ALA A 38 1.38 -3.19 -7.89
N VAL A 39 0.10 -2.82 -7.95
CA VAL A 39 -0.99 -3.60 -7.34
C VAL A 39 -1.18 -4.91 -8.10
N GLY A 40 -1.19 -6.00 -7.38
CA GLY A 40 -1.36 -7.38 -7.87
C GLY A 40 -0.33 -8.33 -7.23
N ASP A 41 -0.80 -9.44 -6.71
CA ASP A 41 0.00 -10.50 -6.09
C ASP A 41 1.10 -11.03 -7.01
N ARG A 42 0.84 -11.04 -8.32
CA ARG A 42 1.83 -11.37 -9.34
C ARG A 42 3.08 -10.49 -9.25
N TYR A 43 2.92 -9.17 -9.14
CA TYR A 43 4.06 -8.24 -9.07
C TYR A 43 4.82 -8.39 -7.76
N VAL A 44 4.10 -8.66 -6.67
CA VAL A 44 4.70 -8.99 -5.38
C VAL A 44 5.57 -10.24 -5.50
N LEU A 45 5.04 -11.32 -6.10
CA LEU A 45 5.77 -12.56 -6.30
C LEU A 45 6.99 -12.38 -7.23
N GLU A 46 6.84 -11.65 -8.33
CA GLU A 46 7.94 -11.36 -9.27
C GLU A 46 9.10 -10.67 -8.55
N GLU A 47 8.84 -9.62 -7.76
CA GLU A 47 9.86 -8.92 -6.99
C GLU A 47 10.50 -9.81 -5.91
N MET A 48 9.69 -10.60 -5.19
CA MET A 48 10.19 -11.56 -4.21
C MET A 48 11.17 -12.56 -4.84
N ARG A 49 10.84 -13.11 -6.01
CA ARG A 49 11.70 -14.06 -6.72
C ARG A 49 12.97 -13.40 -7.25
N ALA A 50 12.85 -12.22 -7.83
CA ALA A 50 13.99 -11.51 -8.41
C ALA A 50 15.06 -11.13 -7.38
N ARG A 51 14.63 -10.83 -6.15
CA ARG A 51 15.51 -10.38 -5.07
C ARG A 51 15.73 -11.40 -3.96
N GLY A 52 15.03 -12.53 -3.98
CA GLY A 52 15.11 -13.55 -2.94
C GLY A 52 14.44 -13.16 -1.61
N TYR A 53 13.44 -12.30 -1.63
CA TYR A 53 12.76 -11.86 -0.40
C TYR A 53 11.79 -12.92 0.13
N ALA A 54 11.80 -13.15 1.44
CA ALA A 54 11.08 -14.24 2.09
C ALA A 54 9.57 -14.04 2.21
N ILE A 55 9.11 -12.78 2.34
CA ILE A 55 7.70 -12.44 2.59
C ILE A 55 7.26 -11.22 1.78
N GLY A 56 6.07 -11.30 1.25
CA GLY A 56 5.39 -10.18 0.60
C GLY A 56 3.88 -10.28 0.75
N GLY A 57 3.18 -9.20 0.46
CA GLY A 57 1.73 -9.21 0.53
C GLY A 57 1.08 -7.91 0.10
N GLU A 58 -0.24 -7.94 0.11
CA GLU A 58 -1.11 -6.83 -0.24
C GLU A 58 -2.09 -6.52 0.90
N GLN A 59 -2.57 -5.29 0.95
CA GLN A 59 -3.60 -4.93 1.93
C GLN A 59 -4.95 -5.64 1.71
N SER A 60 -5.15 -6.27 0.54
CA SER A 60 -6.29 -7.14 0.23
C SER A 60 -6.31 -8.44 1.04
N GLY A 61 -5.20 -8.77 1.73
CA GLY A 61 -5.06 -9.96 2.57
C GLY A 61 -4.26 -11.10 1.93
N HIS A 62 -3.79 -10.95 0.68
CA HIS A 62 -2.86 -11.91 0.08
C HIS A 62 -1.50 -11.78 0.73
N VAL A 63 -1.01 -12.86 1.34
CA VAL A 63 0.33 -12.94 1.93
C VAL A 63 1.07 -14.14 1.34
N ILE A 64 2.28 -13.90 0.85
CA ILE A 64 3.15 -14.91 0.24
C ILE A 64 4.35 -15.14 1.16
N PHE A 65 4.61 -16.39 1.49
CA PHE A 65 5.83 -16.84 2.14
C PHE A 65 6.62 -17.67 1.13
N LEU A 66 7.59 -17.06 0.43
CA LEU A 66 8.25 -17.62 -0.74
C LEU A 66 8.87 -19.00 -0.53
N HIS A 67 9.43 -19.26 0.66
CA HIS A 67 10.01 -20.57 1.00
C HIS A 67 8.97 -21.69 1.20
N HIS A 68 7.66 -21.38 1.13
CA HIS A 68 6.58 -22.33 1.38
C HIS A 68 5.58 -22.41 0.23
N SER A 69 5.28 -21.28 -0.39
CA SER A 69 4.30 -21.19 -1.47
C SER A 69 4.67 -20.06 -2.44
N THR A 70 4.31 -20.23 -3.70
CA THR A 70 4.48 -19.23 -4.76
C THR A 70 3.19 -18.47 -5.07
N THR A 71 2.24 -18.50 -4.15
CA THR A 71 0.97 -17.77 -4.21
C THR A 71 0.57 -17.34 -2.81
N GLY A 72 -0.37 -16.40 -2.71
CA GLY A 72 -1.03 -16.09 -1.45
C GLY A 72 -1.72 -17.35 -0.90
N ASP A 73 -1.48 -17.64 0.37
CA ASP A 73 -2.01 -18.82 1.04
C ASP A 73 -2.56 -18.42 2.42
N GLY A 74 -3.89 -18.39 2.52
CA GLY A 74 -4.59 -17.96 3.74
C GLY A 74 -4.42 -18.97 4.89
N GLU A 75 -4.42 -20.27 4.60
CA GLU A 75 -4.26 -21.31 5.62
C GLU A 75 -2.84 -21.30 6.21
N LEU A 76 -1.83 -21.21 5.33
CA LEU A 76 -0.44 -21.07 5.74
C LEU A 76 -0.24 -19.79 6.57
N THR A 77 -0.83 -18.68 6.13
CA THR A 77 -0.75 -17.39 6.83
C THR A 77 -1.38 -17.48 8.21
N ALA A 78 -2.57 -18.05 8.32
CA ALA A 78 -3.24 -18.28 9.60
C ALA A 78 -2.41 -19.19 10.53
N GLY A 79 -1.89 -20.29 10.01
CA GLY A 79 -1.04 -21.21 10.78
C GLY A 79 0.23 -20.53 11.30
N LYS A 80 0.89 -19.70 10.49
CA LYS A 80 2.07 -18.93 10.93
C LYS A 80 1.72 -17.88 11.98
N LEU A 81 0.59 -17.17 11.81
CA LEU A 81 0.12 -16.18 12.79
C LEU A 81 -0.23 -16.86 14.12
N LEU A 82 -0.95 -17.98 14.10
CA LEU A 82 -1.28 -18.73 15.32
C LEU A 82 -0.04 -19.26 16.03
N LYS A 83 0.95 -19.74 15.27
CA LYS A 83 2.24 -20.17 15.83
C LYS A 83 2.99 -19.02 16.50
N LEU A 84 3.00 -17.83 15.86
CA LEU A 84 3.57 -16.61 16.44
C LEU A 84 2.84 -16.22 17.74
N LEU A 85 1.50 -16.16 17.69
CA LEU A 85 0.67 -15.83 18.85
C LEU A 85 0.90 -16.79 20.01
N ALA A 86 0.87 -18.11 19.76
CA ALA A 86 1.09 -19.12 20.81
C ALA A 86 2.46 -18.98 21.48
N ARG A 87 3.49 -18.66 20.72
CA ARG A 87 4.83 -18.40 21.26
C ARG A 87 4.86 -17.12 22.09
N LYS A 88 4.42 -15.99 21.52
CA LYS A 88 4.39 -14.69 22.20
C LYS A 88 3.49 -14.69 23.45
N HIS A 89 2.38 -15.40 23.39
CA HIS A 89 1.54 -15.59 24.56
C HIS A 89 2.26 -16.36 25.68
N ARG A 90 3.00 -17.40 25.35
CA ARG A 90 3.75 -18.19 26.33
C ARG A 90 4.92 -17.42 26.95
N GLU A 91 5.63 -16.63 26.12
CA GLU A 91 6.83 -15.90 26.53
C GLU A 91 6.51 -14.59 27.25
N GLU A 92 5.46 -13.88 26.80
CA GLU A 92 5.20 -12.49 27.18
C GLU A 92 3.74 -12.24 27.61
N GLY A 93 2.86 -13.24 27.52
CA GLY A 93 1.43 -13.09 27.78
C GLY A 93 0.65 -12.35 26.68
N THR A 94 1.27 -12.10 25.52
CA THR A 94 0.72 -11.30 24.43
C THR A 94 -0.62 -11.85 23.94
N LYS A 95 -1.59 -10.96 23.73
CA LYS A 95 -2.91 -11.28 23.18
C LYS A 95 -2.99 -10.95 21.69
N MET A 96 -3.96 -11.56 20.99
CA MET A 96 -4.19 -11.29 19.55
C MET A 96 -4.48 -9.80 19.27
N SER A 97 -5.20 -9.12 20.15
CA SER A 97 -5.48 -7.69 20.04
C SER A 97 -4.21 -6.82 20.03
N GLU A 98 -3.20 -7.22 20.79
CA GLU A 98 -1.91 -6.52 20.85
C GLU A 98 -1.10 -6.75 19.59
N LEU A 99 -1.13 -7.95 19.01
CA LEU A 99 -0.52 -8.23 17.71
C LEU A 99 -1.18 -7.46 16.57
N ASN A 100 -2.48 -7.15 16.69
CA ASN A 100 -3.21 -6.37 15.70
C ASN A 100 -3.01 -4.85 15.84
N ALA A 101 -2.50 -4.39 16.98
CA ALA A 101 -2.32 -2.98 17.32
C ALA A 101 -0.85 -2.51 17.20
N VAL A 102 -0.02 -3.23 16.45
CA VAL A 102 1.44 -2.96 16.37
C VAL A 102 1.79 -1.66 15.63
N TYR A 103 0.90 -1.13 14.83
CA TYR A 103 1.09 0.16 14.16
C TYR A 103 -0.22 0.95 14.04
N THR A 104 -0.12 2.26 13.92
CA THR A 104 -1.27 3.13 13.67
C THR A 104 -1.52 3.21 12.16
N LYS A 105 -2.70 2.74 11.74
CA LYS A 105 -3.15 2.88 10.35
C LYS A 105 -3.52 4.34 10.08
N PHE A 106 -2.91 4.93 9.07
CA PHE A 106 -3.24 6.29 8.66
C PHE A 106 -4.61 6.34 7.98
N PRO A 107 -5.41 7.38 8.25
CA PRO A 107 -6.60 7.68 7.47
C PRO A 107 -6.31 7.74 5.98
N GLN A 108 -7.28 7.33 5.17
CA GLN A 108 -7.16 7.27 3.72
C GLN A 108 -8.46 7.75 3.07
N VAL A 109 -8.35 8.64 2.11
CA VAL A 109 -9.44 9.07 1.23
C VAL A 109 -9.22 8.46 -0.16
N LEU A 110 -10.26 7.86 -0.71
CA LEU A 110 -10.25 7.27 -2.05
C LEU A 110 -11.42 7.83 -2.86
N ILE A 111 -11.10 8.59 -3.89
CA ILE A 111 -12.07 9.08 -4.87
C ILE A 111 -11.89 8.31 -6.17
N ASN A 112 -12.98 7.73 -6.68
CA ASN A 112 -13.00 7.04 -7.96
C ASN A 112 -13.69 7.93 -8.98
N LEU A 113 -12.96 8.30 -10.02
CA LEU A 113 -13.48 9.04 -11.15
C LEU A 113 -13.78 8.09 -12.30
N THR A 114 -14.98 8.17 -12.87
CA THR A 114 -15.32 7.39 -14.05
C THR A 114 -14.61 8.00 -15.26
N ALA A 115 -13.85 7.19 -15.97
CA ALA A 115 -13.06 7.60 -17.12
C ALA A 115 -12.91 6.46 -18.11
N ASP A 116 -13.22 6.69 -19.36
CA ASP A 116 -13.02 5.74 -20.45
C ASP A 116 -11.55 5.60 -20.85
N LYS A 117 -11.27 4.87 -21.92
CA LYS A 117 -9.90 4.61 -22.37
C LYS A 117 -9.19 5.87 -22.87
N GLU A 118 -9.91 6.74 -23.57
CA GLU A 118 -9.37 7.98 -24.14
C GLU A 118 -9.08 8.99 -23.04
N GLN A 119 -10.00 9.13 -22.08
CA GLN A 119 -9.85 9.98 -20.91
C GLN A 119 -8.69 9.53 -20.01
N LYS A 120 -8.52 8.21 -19.83
CA LYS A 120 -7.36 7.66 -19.11
C LYS A 120 -6.04 7.97 -19.81
N GLN A 121 -6.03 7.99 -21.14
CA GLN A 121 -4.84 8.33 -21.90
C GLN A 121 -4.56 9.84 -21.79
N ALA A 122 -5.58 10.68 -21.94
CA ALA A 122 -5.47 12.13 -21.76
C ALA A 122 -4.92 12.48 -20.36
N TYR A 123 -5.40 11.79 -19.31
CA TYR A 123 -4.87 11.95 -17.96
C TYR A 123 -3.36 11.66 -17.87
N LYS A 124 -2.88 10.61 -18.52
CA LYS A 124 -1.46 10.23 -18.46
C LYS A 124 -0.54 11.22 -19.19
N GLU A 125 -1.07 11.91 -20.19
CA GLU A 125 -0.34 12.84 -21.03
C GLU A 125 -0.42 14.30 -20.55
N ASP A 126 -1.27 14.60 -19.56
CA ASP A 126 -1.47 15.94 -19.04
C ASP A 126 -0.41 16.29 -17.97
N GLU A 127 0.63 16.99 -18.41
CA GLU A 127 1.73 17.44 -17.52
C GLU A 127 1.26 18.42 -16.44
N TYR A 128 0.20 19.19 -16.68
CA TYR A 128 -0.33 20.10 -15.67
C TYR A 128 -0.97 19.35 -14.51
N ILE A 129 -1.76 18.30 -14.80
CA ILE A 129 -2.31 17.43 -13.77
C ILE A 129 -1.16 16.77 -12.98
N ALA A 130 -0.13 16.27 -13.66
CA ALA A 130 1.03 15.68 -12.99
C ALA A 130 1.72 16.67 -12.04
N GLY A 131 2.00 17.89 -12.48
CA GLY A 131 2.58 18.94 -11.64
C GLY A 131 1.68 19.36 -10.48
N PHE A 132 0.36 19.40 -10.70
CA PHE A 132 -0.60 19.68 -9.63
C PHE A 132 -0.60 18.59 -8.55
N ILE A 133 -0.59 17.31 -8.96
CA ILE A 133 -0.48 16.16 -8.03
C ILE A 133 0.80 16.26 -7.20
N GLU A 134 1.92 16.59 -7.84
CA GLU A 134 3.18 16.77 -7.13
C GLU A 134 3.12 17.91 -6.11
N SER A 135 2.49 19.03 -6.46
CA SER A 135 2.29 20.14 -5.52
C SER A 135 1.43 19.72 -4.31
N GLN A 136 0.38 18.92 -4.53
CA GLN A 136 -0.43 18.38 -3.44
C GLN A 136 0.38 17.40 -2.56
N GLN A 137 1.26 16.59 -3.15
CA GLN A 137 2.18 15.74 -2.39
C GLN A 137 3.12 16.55 -1.52
N GLN A 138 3.68 17.64 -2.03
CA GLN A 138 4.56 18.54 -1.28
C GLN A 138 3.83 19.22 -0.12
N ASN A 139 2.57 19.62 -0.32
CA ASN A 139 1.74 20.25 0.73
C ASN A 139 1.49 19.33 1.94
N LEU A 140 1.58 18.02 1.77
CA LEU A 140 1.45 17.06 2.88
C LEU A 140 2.74 16.95 3.74
N MET A 141 3.82 17.67 3.39
CA MET A 141 5.06 17.82 4.18
C MET A 141 5.63 16.50 4.74
N GLY A 142 5.52 15.40 4.02
CA GLY A 142 5.97 14.07 4.48
C GLY A 142 5.05 13.37 5.51
N MET A 143 3.97 14.04 5.94
CA MET A 143 2.96 13.45 6.85
C MET A 143 1.87 12.70 6.11
N GLY A 144 1.92 12.69 4.79
CA GLY A 144 0.96 12.00 3.94
C GLY A 144 1.54 11.66 2.57
N ARG A 145 0.75 10.99 1.75
CA ARG A 145 1.08 10.72 0.36
C ARG A 145 -0.15 10.77 -0.54
N VAL A 146 0.11 11.11 -1.79
CA VAL A 146 -0.85 11.07 -2.89
C VAL A 146 -0.50 9.91 -3.82
N LEU A 147 -1.51 9.17 -4.26
CA LEU A 147 -1.38 8.15 -5.30
C LEU A 147 -2.55 8.27 -6.26
N VAL A 148 -2.30 8.74 -7.48
CA VAL A 148 -3.31 8.75 -8.54
C VAL A 148 -2.93 7.72 -9.59
N ARG A 149 -3.89 6.85 -9.92
CA ARG A 149 -3.64 5.79 -10.89
C ARG A 149 -4.86 5.47 -11.76
N VAL A 150 -4.63 5.08 -12.99
CA VAL A 150 -5.67 4.49 -13.83
C VAL A 150 -5.89 3.03 -13.45
N SER A 151 -7.15 2.59 -13.42
CA SER A 151 -7.47 1.17 -13.26
C SER A 151 -7.18 0.42 -14.56
N GLY A 152 -6.53 -0.74 -14.47
CA GLY A 152 -6.28 -1.60 -15.62
C GLY A 152 -7.54 -2.32 -16.12
N THR A 153 -8.46 -2.64 -15.21
CA THR A 153 -9.64 -3.48 -15.47
C THR A 153 -10.96 -2.70 -15.48
N GLU A 154 -11.03 -1.56 -14.81
CA GLU A 154 -12.25 -0.76 -14.69
C GLU A 154 -12.12 0.58 -15.43
N PRO A 155 -13.20 1.20 -15.88
CA PRO A 155 -13.20 2.53 -16.48
C PRO A 155 -13.09 3.61 -15.39
N LYS A 156 -11.95 3.66 -14.69
CA LYS A 156 -11.73 4.55 -13.55
C LYS A 156 -10.32 5.11 -13.47
N ILE A 157 -10.22 6.36 -13.02
CA ILE A 157 -9.04 6.96 -12.42
C ILE A 157 -9.27 6.97 -10.91
N ARG A 158 -8.31 6.50 -10.13
CA ARG A 158 -8.40 6.42 -8.67
C ARG A 158 -7.46 7.43 -8.06
N VAL A 159 -8.01 8.37 -7.30
CA VAL A 159 -7.28 9.34 -6.49
C VAL A 159 -7.29 8.83 -5.05
N MET A 160 -6.12 8.48 -4.54
CA MET A 160 -5.93 8.08 -3.16
C MET A 160 -5.01 9.07 -2.47
N VAL A 161 -5.45 9.59 -1.34
CA VAL A 161 -4.62 10.40 -0.44
C VAL A 161 -4.69 9.79 0.95
N GLU A 162 -3.55 9.62 1.59
CA GLU A 162 -3.48 9.16 2.98
C GLU A 162 -2.51 10.01 3.78
N GLY A 163 -2.76 10.14 5.07
CA GLY A 163 -1.96 10.96 5.97
C GLY A 163 -2.53 11.00 7.37
N GLU A 164 -1.87 11.73 8.25
CA GLU A 164 -2.28 11.84 9.66
C GLU A 164 -3.51 12.74 9.86
N ASP A 165 -3.60 13.82 9.10
CA ASP A 165 -4.67 14.81 9.18
C ASP A 165 -5.78 14.51 8.15
N MET A 166 -6.95 14.12 8.65
CA MET A 166 -8.11 13.76 7.82
C MET A 166 -8.63 14.93 6.98
N GLU A 167 -8.64 16.16 7.51
CA GLU A 167 -9.12 17.33 6.77
C GLU A 167 -8.17 17.68 5.61
N ALA A 168 -6.87 17.63 5.88
CA ALA A 168 -5.85 17.90 4.87
C ALA A 168 -5.90 16.87 3.73
N ILE A 169 -6.04 15.58 4.03
CA ILE A 169 -6.10 14.54 2.99
C ILE A 169 -7.42 14.59 2.20
N GLN A 170 -8.54 14.91 2.86
CA GLN A 170 -9.84 15.08 2.20
C GLN A 170 -9.79 16.26 1.20
N SER A 171 -9.34 17.43 1.66
CA SER A 171 -9.19 18.61 0.83
C SER A 171 -8.26 18.36 -0.37
N SER A 172 -7.13 17.69 -0.14
CA SER A 172 -6.17 17.35 -1.19
C SER A 172 -6.76 16.41 -2.23
N ALA A 173 -7.49 15.37 -1.80
CA ALA A 173 -8.13 14.40 -2.68
C ALA A 173 -9.20 15.05 -3.57
N GLU A 174 -10.05 15.89 -2.97
CA GLU A 174 -11.09 16.63 -3.68
C GLU A 174 -10.50 17.60 -4.73
N ARG A 175 -9.48 18.38 -4.36
CA ARG A 175 -8.79 19.30 -5.28
C ARG A 175 -8.17 18.58 -6.47
N ILE A 176 -7.56 17.40 -6.24
CA ILE A 176 -7.01 16.59 -7.33
C ILE A 176 -8.14 16.06 -8.22
N ALA A 177 -9.21 15.56 -7.65
CA ALA A 177 -10.35 15.05 -8.39
C ALA A 177 -11.00 16.15 -9.25
N ASP A 178 -11.18 17.34 -8.69
CA ASP A 178 -11.75 18.49 -9.39
C ASP A 178 -10.82 19.00 -10.50
N MET A 179 -9.52 19.01 -10.27
CA MET A 179 -8.54 19.35 -11.32
C MET A 179 -8.64 18.38 -12.51
N ILE A 180 -8.76 17.08 -12.25
CA ILE A 180 -8.92 16.07 -13.30
C ILE A 180 -10.24 16.29 -14.07
N ARG A 181 -11.36 16.53 -13.38
CA ARG A 181 -12.67 16.83 -14.02
C ARG A 181 -12.64 18.07 -14.89
N GLN A 182 -11.98 19.13 -14.43
CA GLN A 182 -11.89 20.39 -15.17
C GLN A 182 -11.05 20.28 -16.45
N ARG A 183 -10.00 19.47 -16.42
CA ARG A 183 -9.08 19.35 -17.55
C ARG A 183 -9.44 18.25 -18.52
N ILE A 184 -10.14 17.22 -18.08
CA ILE A 184 -10.52 16.09 -18.94
C ILE A 184 -12.06 16.06 -19.06
N PRO A 185 -12.62 16.53 -20.16
CA PRO A 185 -14.07 16.59 -20.37
C PRO A 185 -14.73 15.21 -20.23
N GLY A 186 -15.88 15.18 -19.52
CA GLY A 186 -16.68 13.96 -19.34
C GLY A 186 -16.21 13.00 -18.26
N VAL A 187 -15.09 13.27 -17.56
CA VAL A 187 -14.72 12.57 -16.34
C VAL A 187 -15.64 13.00 -15.20
N CYS A 188 -16.22 12.04 -14.47
CA CYS A 188 -17.17 12.28 -13.39
C CYS A 188 -16.92 11.38 -12.16
#